data_d3721d740d1b5fcb599b71f9e83c1245
#
_entry.id   d3721d740d1b5fcb599b71f9e83c1245
#
_cell.length_a   1.000
_cell.length_b   1.000
_cell.length_c   1.000
_cell.angle_alpha   90.00
_cell.angle_beta   90.00
_cell.angle_gamma   90.00
#
_symmetry.space_group_name_H-M   'P 1'
#
loop_
_entity.id
_entity.type
_entity.pdbx_description
1 polymer ?
#
loop_
_entity_poly.entity_id
_entity_poly.type
_entity_poly.pdbx_seq_one_letter_code
_entity_poly.pdbx_strand_id
1 'polypeptide(L)'
;MPLLTESTRILLELGDRGFLGANLGRLARVLALSGHAETAAELVSRGEAMHAEIGVDPWLVTFNDETRALIRARLDEPAYAAACERGRALAPEAAVARALDTLESATNRTRAGTG
;
A
#
# COMPACT_ATOMS: atom_id res chain seq x y z
N MET A 1 8.78 -4.76 10.05
CA MET A 1 7.43 -4.77 9.49
C MET A 1 6.33 -5.38 10.37
N PRO A 2 6.63 -6.24 11.38
CA PRO A 2 5.55 -6.80 12.20
C PRO A 2 4.64 -5.75 12.85
N LEU A 3 5.21 -4.64 13.32
CA LEU A 3 4.41 -3.58 13.96
C LEU A 3 3.46 -2.89 12.98
N LEU A 4 3.89 -2.65 11.74
CA LEU A 4 3.05 -2.00 10.74
C LEU A 4 1.92 -2.92 10.27
N THR A 5 2.19 -4.21 10.05
CA THR A 5 1.18 -5.19 9.68
C THR A 5 0.14 -5.36 10.79
N GLU A 6 0.59 -5.49 12.02
CA GLU A 6 -0.31 -5.66 13.16
C GLU A 6 -1.18 -4.42 13.37
N SER A 7 -0.57 -3.24 13.32
CA SER A 7 -1.28 -1.97 13.42
C SER A 7 -2.35 -1.86 12.34
N THR A 8 -2.03 -2.27 11.11
CA THR A 8 -2.98 -2.22 10.00
C THR A 8 -4.17 -3.14 10.25
N ARG A 9 -3.94 -4.34 10.77
CA ARG A 9 -5.04 -5.28 11.12
C ARG A 9 -5.95 -4.70 12.20
N ILE A 10 -5.35 -4.12 13.24
CA ILE A 10 -6.11 -3.51 14.33
C ILE A 10 -6.97 -2.35 13.82
N LEU A 11 -6.40 -1.48 13.00
CA LEU A 11 -7.13 -0.35 12.44
C LEU A 11 -8.29 -0.81 11.55
N LEU A 12 -8.10 -1.90 10.81
CA LEU A 12 -9.16 -2.48 9.99
C LEU A 12 -10.30 -2.98 10.88
N GLU A 13 -9.99 -3.69 11.96
CA GLU A 13 -10.99 -4.20 12.91
C GLU A 13 -11.75 -3.08 13.61
N LEU A 14 -11.07 -1.99 13.94
CA LEU A 14 -11.68 -0.83 14.60
C LEU A 14 -12.47 0.04 13.63
N GLY A 15 -12.30 -0.14 12.33
CA GLY A 15 -12.96 0.69 11.32
C GLY A 15 -12.38 2.09 11.23
N ASP A 16 -11.15 2.32 11.67
CA ASP A 16 -10.50 3.62 11.63
C ASP A 16 -9.92 3.89 10.24
N ARG A 17 -10.73 4.54 9.39
CA ARG A 17 -10.37 4.78 8.00
C ARG A 17 -9.22 5.77 7.82
N GLY A 18 -9.11 6.76 8.71
CA GLY A 18 -8.06 7.75 8.61
C GLY A 18 -6.67 7.15 8.80
N PHE A 19 -6.46 6.45 9.90
CA PHE A 19 -5.18 5.80 10.17
C PHE A 19 -4.93 4.60 9.26
N LEU A 20 -5.99 3.89 8.88
CA LEU A 20 -5.86 2.77 7.93
C LEU A 20 -5.33 3.27 6.58
N GLY A 21 -5.91 4.36 6.07
CA GLY A 21 -5.44 4.95 4.81
C GLY A 21 -3.97 5.38 4.88
N ALA A 22 -3.55 5.97 6.00
CA ALA A 22 -2.16 6.34 6.22
C ALA A 22 -1.24 5.11 6.24
N ASN A 23 -1.67 4.03 6.89
CA ASN A 23 -0.89 2.80 6.93
C ASN A 23 -0.80 2.13 5.56
N LEU A 24 -1.86 2.19 4.74
CA LEU A 24 -1.79 1.71 3.37
C LEU A 24 -0.72 2.46 2.58
N GLY A 25 -0.60 3.77 2.79
CA GLY A 25 0.46 4.57 2.18
C GLY A 25 1.86 4.13 2.64
N ARG A 26 2.02 3.84 3.92
CA ARG A 26 3.31 3.36 4.45
C ARG A 26 3.67 1.98 3.91
N LEU A 27 2.69 1.08 3.85
CA LEU A 27 2.89 -0.26 3.26
C LEU A 27 3.24 -0.13 1.78
N ALA A 28 2.59 0.79 1.07
CA ALA A 28 2.89 1.04 -0.33
C ALA A 28 4.36 1.42 -0.53
N ARG A 29 4.91 2.28 0.32
CA ARG A 29 6.32 2.66 0.22
C ARG A 29 7.25 1.46 0.44
N VAL A 30 6.97 0.65 1.45
CA VAL A 30 7.76 -0.55 1.72
C VAL A 30 7.74 -1.48 0.52
N LEU A 31 6.57 -1.71 -0.06
CA LEU A 31 6.42 -2.58 -1.22
C LEU A 31 7.11 -2.01 -2.46
N ALA A 32 7.04 -0.70 -2.67
CA ALA A 32 7.73 -0.05 -3.78
C ALA A 32 9.25 -0.22 -3.67
N LEU A 33 9.79 -0.04 -2.46
CA LEU A 33 11.22 -0.21 -2.22
C LEU A 33 11.66 -1.67 -2.29
N SER A 34 10.73 -2.60 -2.08
CA SER A 34 11.01 -4.05 -2.13
C SER A 34 10.78 -4.67 -3.50
N GLY A 35 10.47 -3.87 -4.51
CA GLY A 35 10.28 -4.35 -5.88
C GLY A 35 8.86 -4.78 -6.23
N HIS A 36 7.87 -4.45 -5.40
CA HIS A 36 6.46 -4.79 -5.63
C HIS A 36 5.67 -3.55 -6.04
N ALA A 37 6.08 -2.93 -7.15
CA ALA A 37 5.55 -1.64 -7.58
C ALA A 37 4.07 -1.67 -7.93
N GLU A 38 3.57 -2.75 -8.54
CA GLU A 38 2.14 -2.85 -8.88
C GLU A 38 1.26 -2.86 -7.64
N THR A 39 1.59 -3.70 -6.66
CA THR A 39 0.85 -3.76 -5.40
C THR A 39 0.95 -2.42 -4.67
N ALA A 40 2.12 -1.79 -4.69
CA ALA A 40 2.31 -0.48 -4.09
C ALA A 40 1.37 0.57 -4.71
N ALA A 41 1.22 0.57 -6.03
CA ALA A 41 0.31 1.48 -6.72
C ALA A 41 -1.14 1.25 -6.30
N GLU A 42 -1.54 -0.01 -6.15
CA GLU A 42 -2.87 -0.36 -5.68
C GLU A 42 -3.13 0.19 -4.27
N LEU A 43 -2.17 0.02 -3.36
CA LEU A 43 -2.34 0.43 -1.97
C LEU A 43 -2.35 1.95 -1.80
N VAL A 44 -1.44 2.67 -2.46
CA VAL A 44 -1.41 4.12 -2.34
C VAL A 44 -2.69 4.73 -2.90
N SER A 45 -3.21 4.18 -3.99
CA SER A 45 -4.45 4.66 -4.60
C SER A 45 -5.65 4.38 -3.71
N ARG A 46 -5.71 3.20 -3.08
CA ARG A 46 -6.81 2.87 -2.15
C ARG A 46 -6.79 3.80 -0.94
N GLY A 47 -5.61 4.03 -0.36
CA GLY A 47 -5.46 4.92 0.79
C GLY A 47 -5.87 6.35 0.47
N GLU A 48 -5.46 6.86 -0.68
CA GLU A 48 -5.84 8.21 -1.11
C GLU A 48 -7.33 8.34 -1.36
N ALA A 49 -7.96 7.32 -1.92
CA ALA A 49 -9.42 7.32 -2.12
C ALA A 49 -10.17 7.38 -0.79
N MET A 50 -9.66 6.71 0.24
CA MET A 50 -10.23 6.80 1.60
C MET A 50 -10.10 8.22 2.15
N HIS A 51 -8.95 8.85 1.97
CA HIS A 51 -8.71 10.20 2.47
C HIS A 51 -9.50 11.27 1.70
N ALA A 52 -9.85 11.01 0.46
CA ALA A 52 -10.67 11.93 -0.32
C ALA A 52 -12.04 12.18 0.35
N GLU A 53 -12.52 11.21 1.12
CA GLU A 53 -13.81 11.31 1.82
C GLU A 53 -13.73 12.04 3.16
N ILE A 54 -12.56 11.97 3.84
CA ILE A 54 -12.44 12.45 5.23
C ILE A 54 -11.38 13.53 5.41
N GLY A 55 -10.62 13.85 4.36
CA GLY A 55 -9.51 14.79 4.45
C GLY A 55 -8.20 14.09 4.77
N VAL A 56 -7.09 14.77 4.54
CA VAL A 56 -5.75 14.21 4.71
C VAL A 56 -4.78 15.29 5.16
N ASP A 57 -3.86 14.92 6.04
CA ASP A 57 -2.79 15.82 6.48
C ASP A 57 -1.82 16.11 5.33
N PRO A 58 -1.34 17.37 5.20
CA PRO A 58 -0.42 17.73 4.12
C PRO A 58 0.86 16.86 4.07
N TRP A 59 1.38 16.42 5.21
CA TRP A 59 2.59 15.60 5.23
C TRP A 59 2.37 14.27 4.50
N LEU A 60 1.16 13.70 4.60
CA LEU A 60 0.83 12.44 3.96
C LEU A 60 0.71 12.61 2.44
N VAL A 61 0.20 13.75 1.99
CA VAL A 61 0.15 14.06 0.55
C VAL A 61 1.58 14.05 -0.02
N THR A 62 2.50 14.74 0.64
CA THR A 62 3.90 14.76 0.22
C THR A 62 4.51 13.36 0.26
N PHE A 63 4.27 12.62 1.34
CA PHE A 63 4.75 11.24 1.49
C PHE A 63 4.27 10.35 0.34
N ASN A 64 2.98 10.42 0.01
CA ASN A 64 2.39 9.62 -1.06
C ASN A 64 2.90 10.04 -2.44
N ASP A 65 3.11 11.33 -2.66
CA ASP A 65 3.69 11.83 -3.92
C ASP A 65 5.08 11.26 -4.13
N GLU A 66 5.90 11.22 -3.09
CA GLU A 66 7.24 10.62 -3.16
C GLU A 66 7.16 9.11 -3.43
N THR A 67 6.20 8.42 -2.81
CA THR A 67 5.98 6.99 -3.04
C THR A 67 5.55 6.74 -4.48
N ARG A 68 4.67 7.57 -5.03
CA ARG A 68 4.25 7.47 -6.43
C ARG A 68 5.41 7.64 -7.38
N ALA A 69 6.33 8.56 -7.08
CA ALA A 69 7.53 8.75 -7.90
C ALA A 69 8.39 7.48 -7.93
N LEU A 70 8.55 6.82 -6.79
CA LEU A 70 9.27 5.54 -6.70
C LEU A 70 8.59 4.46 -7.54
N ILE A 71 7.27 4.39 -7.49
CA ILE A 71 6.49 3.41 -8.24
C ILE A 71 6.63 3.67 -9.75
N ARG A 72 6.47 4.91 -10.17
CA ARG A 72 6.51 5.28 -11.59
C ARG A 72 7.90 5.10 -12.20
N ALA A 73 8.94 5.08 -11.41
CA ALA A 73 10.27 4.76 -11.88
C ALA A 73 10.42 3.28 -12.25
N ARG A 74 9.48 2.43 -11.85
CA ARG A 74 9.55 0.97 -12.02
C ARG A 74 8.43 0.38 -12.86
N LEU A 75 7.38 1.13 -13.14
CA LEU A 75 6.25 0.69 -13.97
C LEU A 75 6.11 1.63 -15.17
N ASP A 76 5.73 1.07 -16.31
CA ASP A 76 5.34 1.92 -17.44
C ASP A 76 3.97 2.57 -17.13
N GLU A 77 3.62 3.61 -17.86
CA GLU A 77 2.40 4.37 -17.62
C GLU A 77 1.12 3.54 -17.70
N PRO A 78 0.94 2.65 -18.70
CA PRO A 78 -0.26 1.81 -18.75
C PRO A 78 -0.39 0.88 -17.54
N ALA A 79 0.72 0.26 -17.12
CA ALA A 79 0.72 -0.63 -15.94
C ALA A 79 0.42 0.15 -14.67
N TYR A 80 1.00 1.34 -14.52
CA TYR A 80 0.76 2.23 -13.39
C TYR A 80 -0.71 2.64 -13.31
N ALA A 81 -1.27 3.12 -14.42
CA ALA A 81 -2.67 3.55 -14.46
C ALA A 81 -3.63 2.40 -14.12
N ALA A 82 -3.38 1.22 -14.67
CA ALA A 82 -4.21 0.05 -14.42
C ALA A 82 -4.15 -0.38 -12.95
N ALA A 83 -2.96 -0.37 -12.34
CA ALA A 83 -2.79 -0.71 -10.93
C ALA A 83 -3.50 0.28 -10.01
N CYS A 84 -3.39 1.58 -10.30
CA CYS A 84 -4.09 2.61 -9.54
C CYS A 84 -5.60 2.42 -9.60
N GLU A 85 -6.14 2.11 -10.77
CA GLU A 85 -7.57 1.89 -10.94
C GLU A 85 -8.04 0.66 -10.18
N ARG A 86 -7.29 -0.44 -10.26
CA ARG A 86 -7.60 -1.65 -9.48
C ARG A 86 -7.61 -1.35 -7.98
N GLY A 87 -6.63 -0.57 -7.52
CA GLY A 87 -6.52 -0.20 -6.10
C GLY A 87 -7.72 0.58 -5.61
N ARG A 88 -8.17 1.55 -6.38
CA ARG A 88 -9.34 2.36 -6.02
C ARG A 88 -10.61 1.53 -5.92
N ALA A 89 -10.69 0.45 -6.69
CA ALA A 89 -11.86 -0.43 -6.70
C ALA A 89 -11.85 -1.49 -5.59
N LEU A 90 -10.73 -1.68 -4.90
CA LEU A 90 -10.63 -2.67 -3.83
C LEU A 90 -11.39 -2.23 -2.58
N ALA A 91 -12.03 -3.18 -1.90
CA ALA A 91 -12.52 -2.94 -0.55
C ALA A 91 -11.30 -2.80 0.39
N PRO A 92 -11.42 -2.04 1.50
CA PRO A 92 -10.29 -1.89 2.44
C PRO A 92 -9.73 -3.22 2.92
N GLU A 93 -10.59 -4.19 3.20
CA GLU A 93 -10.19 -5.54 3.65
C GLU A 93 -9.36 -6.26 2.57
N ALA A 94 -9.77 -6.12 1.32
CA ALA A 94 -9.06 -6.73 0.20
C ALA A 94 -7.70 -6.08 -0.01
N ALA A 95 -7.59 -4.77 0.16
CA ALA A 95 -6.33 -4.06 0.06
C ALA A 95 -5.34 -4.51 1.13
N VAL A 96 -5.82 -4.64 2.37
CA VAL A 96 -5.00 -5.11 3.49
C VAL A 96 -4.52 -6.53 3.23
N ALA A 97 -5.43 -7.43 2.81
CA ALA A 97 -5.07 -8.82 2.51
C ALA A 97 -4.00 -8.89 1.41
N ARG A 98 -4.13 -8.08 0.38
CA ARG A 98 -3.17 -8.04 -0.71
C ARG A 98 -1.79 -7.58 -0.26
N ALA A 99 -1.75 -6.57 0.61
CA ALA A 99 -0.50 -6.10 1.18
C ALA A 99 0.19 -7.18 2.01
N LEU A 100 -0.57 -7.82 2.88
CA LEU A 100 -0.05 -8.86 3.77
C LEU A 100 0.44 -10.08 2.98
N ASP A 101 -0.34 -10.52 1.98
CA ASP A 101 0.04 -11.63 1.11
C ASP A 101 1.34 -11.34 0.38
N THR A 102 1.49 -10.14 -0.15
CA THR A 102 2.69 -9.74 -0.89
C THR A 102 3.90 -9.73 0.02
N LEU A 103 3.78 -9.18 1.23
CA LEU A 103 4.86 -9.15 2.21
C LEU A 103 5.23 -10.55 2.68
N GLU A 104 4.24 -11.39 2.94
CA GLU A 104 4.46 -12.76 3.39
C GLU A 104 5.14 -13.60 2.31
N SER A 105 4.71 -13.48 1.07
CA SER A 105 5.35 -14.17 -0.06
C SER A 105 6.80 -13.75 -0.24
N ALA A 106 7.09 -12.46 -0.10
CA ALA A 106 8.46 -11.95 -0.18
C ALA A 106 9.33 -12.50 0.94
N THR A 107 8.80 -12.55 2.17
CA THR A 107 9.50 -13.13 3.32
C THR A 107 9.78 -14.61 3.11
N ASN A 108 8.79 -15.36 2.64
CA ASN A 108 8.94 -16.80 2.39
C ASN A 108 9.98 -17.10 1.30
N ARG A 109 10.00 -16.28 0.25
CA ARG A 109 11.02 -16.44 -0.80
C ARG A 109 12.41 -16.16 -0.28
N THR A 110 12.57 -15.16 0.57
CA THR A 110 13.84 -14.84 1.20
C THR A 110 14.32 -15.98 2.08
N ARG A 111 13.44 -16.57 2.87
CA ARG A 111 13.76 -17.73 3.72
C ARG A 111 14.19 -18.94 2.88
N ALA A 112 13.46 -19.23 1.80
CA ALA A 112 13.79 -20.33 0.91
C ALA A 112 15.14 -20.11 0.24
N GLY A 113 15.46 -18.86 -0.12
CA GLY A 113 16.74 -18.51 -0.73
C GLY A 113 17.92 -18.59 0.20
N THR A 114 17.71 -18.48 1.51
CA THR A 114 18.77 -18.52 2.52
C THR A 114 18.92 -19.89 3.16
N GLY A 115 17.93 -20.72 2.98
CA GLY A 115 17.93 -22.06 3.52
C GLY A 115 18.76 -23.01 2.72
#